data_0e6a937e0d4df9320266d8fa77f91195
#
_entry.id   0e6a937e0d4df9320266d8fa77f91195
#
_cell.length_a   1.000
_cell.length_b   1.000
_cell.length_c   1.000
_cell.angle_alpha   90.00
_cell.angle_beta   90.00
_cell.angle_gamma   90.00
#
_symmetry.space_group_name_H-M   'P 1'
#
loop_
_entity.id
_entity.type
_entity.pdbx_description
1 polymer ?
#
loop_
_entity_poly.entity_id
_entity_poly.type
_entity_poly.pdbx_seq_one_letter_code
_entity_poly.pdbx_strand_id
1 'polypeptide(L)'
;MKFKFIILALLFCVYSLPTFADENYRVTLLRAAPGNLATLIESTKRYKKAHQGNPIIMRHSQGDHWDLMILEPAGEDWMNTQDYNSLASFQHDFLVKSSWTWKEVKSRSADAGLFHIEMFHAAAGHEKDILEQRFMENEYYNATNRPGNIVFETVFGSDVDNFTVGFYKDLKAFATDPDLPEEVFEKAATDAGFSSRSDIGFHLRRFINRHFDTLASQVK
;
A
#
# COMPACT_ATOMS: atom_id res chain seq x y z
N MET A 1 21.30 69.57 5.79
CA MET A 1 21.42 68.12 6.11
C MET A 1 20.20 67.38 5.54
N LYS A 2 20.39 66.59 4.50
CA LYS A 2 19.31 65.81 3.87
C LYS A 2 19.51 64.35 4.29
N PHE A 3 18.63 63.82 5.14
CA PHE A 3 18.60 62.40 5.51
C PHE A 3 17.99 61.58 4.37
N LYS A 4 18.78 60.69 3.79
CA LYS A 4 18.28 59.65 2.81
C LYS A 4 17.85 58.41 3.61
N PHE A 5 16.55 58.13 3.65
CA PHE A 5 16.04 56.86 4.13
C PHE A 5 16.28 55.81 3.06
N ILE A 6 17.09 54.79 3.37
CA ILE A 6 17.24 53.59 2.57
C ILE A 6 16.23 52.58 3.10
N ILE A 7 15.17 52.30 2.30
CA ILE A 7 14.21 51.23 2.59
C ILE A 7 14.83 49.95 2.06
N LEU A 8 15.27 49.07 2.97
CA LEU A 8 15.73 47.72 2.64
C LEU A 8 14.51 46.81 2.54
N ALA A 9 14.05 46.49 1.31
CA ALA A 9 12.99 45.51 1.05
C ALA A 9 13.58 44.13 1.21
N LEU A 10 13.27 43.44 2.33
CA LEU A 10 13.53 42.02 2.53
C LEU A 10 12.54 41.23 1.68
N LEU A 11 12.99 40.67 0.54
CA LEU A 11 12.27 39.70 -0.22
C LEU A 11 12.26 38.37 0.54
N PHE A 12 11.18 38.04 1.24
CA PHE A 12 10.92 36.70 1.77
C PHE A 12 10.55 35.80 0.59
N CYS A 13 11.52 35.06 0.03
CA CYS A 13 11.21 33.90 -0.81
C CYS A 13 10.61 32.80 0.06
N VAL A 14 9.29 32.74 0.10
CA VAL A 14 8.57 31.60 0.65
C VAL A 14 8.78 30.43 -0.32
N TYR A 15 9.76 29.59 -0.06
CA TYR A 15 9.84 28.29 -0.69
C TYR A 15 8.67 27.46 -0.18
N SER A 16 7.57 27.42 -0.93
CA SER A 16 6.54 26.40 -0.74
C SER A 16 7.18 25.05 -1.09
N LEU A 17 7.54 24.28 -0.07
CA LEU A 17 7.82 22.86 -0.25
C LEU A 17 6.58 22.22 -0.88
N PRO A 18 6.73 21.40 -1.92
CA PRO A 18 5.59 20.67 -2.46
C PRO A 18 5.04 19.78 -1.33
N THR A 19 3.91 20.14 -0.78
CA THR A 19 3.12 19.21 0.02
C THR A 19 2.56 18.18 -0.96
N PHE A 20 3.13 16.99 -0.98
CA PHE A 20 2.50 15.86 -1.63
C PHE A 20 1.19 15.61 -0.90
N ALA A 21 0.08 15.97 -1.51
CA ALA A 21 -1.24 15.63 -1.00
C ALA A 21 -1.41 14.12 -1.18
N ASP A 22 -1.90 13.44 -0.13
CA ASP A 22 -2.27 12.03 -0.24
C ASP A 22 -3.28 11.83 -1.37
N GLU A 23 -3.09 10.79 -2.18
CA GLU A 23 -4.07 10.36 -3.17
C GLU A 23 -5.04 9.35 -2.55
N ASN A 24 -6.32 9.46 -2.91
CA ASN A 24 -7.33 8.52 -2.48
C ASN A 24 -7.49 7.37 -3.49
N TYR A 25 -7.67 6.16 -2.94
CA TYR A 25 -7.86 4.94 -3.70
C TYR A 25 -9.09 4.19 -3.22
N ARG A 26 -9.75 3.52 -4.14
CA ARG A 26 -10.76 2.52 -3.83
C ARG A 26 -10.13 1.13 -3.84
N VAL A 27 -10.47 0.35 -2.85
CA VAL A 27 -10.17 -1.08 -2.78
C VAL A 27 -11.48 -1.84 -2.82
N THR A 28 -11.58 -2.83 -3.70
CA THR A 28 -12.68 -3.78 -3.73
C THR A 28 -12.13 -5.19 -3.50
N LEU A 29 -12.58 -5.84 -2.44
CA LEU A 29 -12.28 -7.25 -2.17
C LEU A 29 -13.47 -8.11 -2.60
N LEU A 30 -13.21 -9.17 -3.34
CA LEU A 30 -14.24 -10.07 -3.87
C LEU A 30 -13.93 -11.51 -3.51
N ARG A 31 -14.94 -12.26 -3.05
CA ARG A 31 -14.90 -13.72 -3.03
C ARG A 31 -15.93 -14.25 -4.02
N ALA A 32 -15.50 -15.12 -4.91
CA ALA A 32 -16.41 -15.77 -5.86
C ALA A 32 -17.48 -16.60 -5.14
N ALA A 33 -18.69 -16.59 -5.68
CA ALA A 33 -19.67 -17.61 -5.34
C ALA A 33 -19.17 -18.99 -5.83
N PRO A 34 -19.56 -20.07 -5.17
CA PRO A 34 -19.11 -21.41 -5.54
C PRO A 34 -19.28 -21.69 -7.05
N GLY A 35 -18.20 -22.12 -7.71
CA GLY A 35 -18.16 -22.38 -9.14
C GLY A 35 -17.95 -21.17 -10.05
N ASN A 36 -18.01 -19.93 -9.53
CA ASN A 36 -18.01 -18.70 -10.35
C ASN A 36 -16.64 -18.01 -10.46
N LEU A 37 -15.56 -18.54 -9.88
CA LEU A 37 -14.28 -17.82 -9.84
C LEU A 37 -13.77 -17.44 -11.24
N ALA A 38 -13.82 -18.38 -12.21
CA ALA A 38 -13.39 -18.10 -13.57
C ALA A 38 -14.22 -16.98 -14.23
N THR A 39 -15.54 -17.02 -14.05
CA THR A 39 -16.47 -16.01 -14.59
C THR A 39 -16.26 -14.66 -13.92
N LEU A 40 -16.01 -14.63 -12.61
CA LEU A 40 -15.70 -13.41 -11.85
C LEU A 40 -14.39 -12.79 -12.36
N ILE A 41 -13.32 -13.59 -12.57
CA ILE A 41 -12.06 -13.10 -13.15
C ILE A 41 -12.31 -12.46 -14.53
N GLU A 42 -13.05 -13.10 -15.42
CA GLU A 42 -13.35 -12.54 -16.73
C GLU A 42 -14.23 -11.27 -16.64
N SER A 43 -15.11 -11.19 -15.65
CA SER A 43 -15.89 -9.98 -15.38
C SER A 43 -14.99 -8.81 -14.94
N THR A 44 -14.04 -9.07 -14.02
CA THR A 44 -13.09 -8.02 -13.58
C THR A 44 -12.13 -7.58 -14.69
N LYS A 45 -11.75 -8.49 -15.61
CA LYS A 45 -10.98 -8.12 -16.81
C LYS A 45 -11.78 -7.19 -17.75
N ARG A 46 -13.07 -7.44 -17.94
CA ARG A 46 -13.94 -6.55 -18.73
C ARG A 46 -14.07 -5.19 -18.05
N TYR A 47 -14.27 -5.17 -16.74
CA TYR A 47 -14.27 -3.95 -15.94
C TYR A 47 -12.98 -3.14 -16.15
N LYS A 48 -11.81 -3.79 -16.00
CA LYS A 48 -10.50 -3.14 -16.21
C LYS A 48 -10.37 -2.52 -17.60
N LYS A 49 -10.82 -3.21 -18.66
CA LYS A 49 -10.75 -2.71 -20.05
C LYS A 49 -11.67 -1.51 -20.29
N ALA A 50 -12.81 -1.46 -19.60
CA ALA A 50 -13.79 -0.39 -19.73
C ALA A 50 -13.43 0.85 -18.87
N HIS A 51 -12.59 0.68 -17.84
CA HIS A 51 -12.29 1.73 -16.87
C HIS A 51 -11.06 2.53 -17.25
N GLN A 52 -11.22 3.86 -17.37
CA GLN A 52 -10.12 4.76 -17.78
C GLN A 52 -8.94 4.75 -16.79
N GLY A 53 -9.21 4.52 -15.50
CA GLY A 53 -8.20 4.39 -14.45
C GLY A 53 -7.28 3.18 -14.62
N ASN A 54 -7.66 2.19 -15.46
CA ASN A 54 -6.94 0.94 -15.68
C ASN A 54 -6.52 0.28 -14.34
N PRO A 55 -7.48 -0.20 -13.53
CA PRO A 55 -7.25 -0.73 -12.20
C PRO A 55 -6.25 -1.88 -12.18
N ILE A 56 -5.57 -2.06 -11.05
CA ILE A 56 -4.75 -3.23 -10.77
C ILE A 56 -5.67 -4.28 -10.16
N ILE A 57 -5.70 -5.47 -10.76
CA ILE A 57 -6.46 -6.61 -10.25
C ILE A 57 -5.49 -7.67 -9.82
N MET A 58 -5.55 -8.03 -8.56
CA MET A 58 -4.70 -9.02 -7.91
C MET A 58 -5.54 -10.24 -7.54
N ARG A 59 -5.08 -11.42 -7.96
CA ARG A 59 -5.70 -12.67 -7.59
C ARG A 59 -4.95 -13.30 -6.43
N HIS A 60 -5.67 -13.54 -5.35
CA HIS A 60 -5.17 -14.27 -4.20
C HIS A 60 -4.66 -15.66 -4.60
N SER A 61 -3.53 -16.06 -4.05
CA SER A 61 -2.98 -17.41 -4.21
C SER A 61 -2.78 -18.11 -2.86
N GLN A 62 -2.48 -17.34 -1.81
CA GLN A 62 -2.36 -17.79 -0.42
C GLN A 62 -2.68 -16.65 0.52
N GLY A 63 -3.36 -16.92 1.64
CA GLY A 63 -3.56 -15.98 2.74
C GLY A 63 -5.02 -15.78 3.11
N ASP A 64 -5.57 -14.63 2.87
CA ASP A 64 -6.84 -14.12 3.36
C ASP A 64 -8.09 -14.80 2.73
N HIS A 65 -9.28 -14.33 3.11
CA HIS A 65 -10.58 -14.92 2.77
C HIS A 65 -11.18 -14.46 1.43
N TRP A 66 -10.57 -13.54 0.71
CA TRP A 66 -11.02 -13.02 -0.58
C TRP A 66 -10.25 -13.70 -1.74
N ASP A 67 -10.79 -13.66 -2.94
CA ASP A 67 -10.18 -14.22 -4.16
C ASP A 67 -9.51 -13.15 -5.02
N LEU A 68 -10.14 -11.96 -5.11
CA LEU A 68 -9.67 -10.86 -5.95
C LEU A 68 -9.65 -9.56 -5.15
N MET A 69 -8.59 -8.77 -5.36
CA MET A 69 -8.49 -7.38 -4.92
C MET A 69 -8.38 -6.49 -6.14
N ILE A 70 -9.23 -5.47 -6.23
CA ILE A 70 -9.17 -4.41 -7.23
C ILE A 70 -8.70 -3.15 -6.52
N LEU A 71 -7.61 -2.55 -7.02
CA LEU A 71 -7.08 -1.29 -6.54
C LEU A 71 -7.11 -0.27 -7.67
N GLU A 72 -7.68 0.91 -7.40
CA GLU A 72 -7.82 1.98 -8.39
C GLU A 72 -7.93 3.36 -7.73
N PRO A 73 -7.64 4.46 -8.45
CA PRO A 73 -7.89 5.81 -7.93
C PRO A 73 -9.37 5.99 -7.57
N ALA A 74 -9.63 6.59 -6.41
CA ALA A 74 -10.98 6.95 -6.01
C ALA A 74 -11.38 8.27 -6.67
N GLY A 75 -12.44 8.24 -7.50
CA GLY A 75 -13.11 9.46 -7.98
C GLY A 75 -14.11 10.00 -6.95
N GLU A 76 -14.80 11.11 -7.31
CA GLU A 76 -15.88 11.68 -6.48
C GLU A 76 -17.00 10.65 -6.20
N ASP A 77 -17.28 9.78 -7.18
CA ASP A 77 -18.28 8.71 -7.08
C ASP A 77 -17.72 7.37 -6.60
N TRP A 78 -16.71 7.37 -5.72
CA TRP A 78 -16.04 6.14 -5.29
C TRP A 78 -16.97 5.08 -4.68
N MET A 79 -18.12 5.48 -4.13
CA MET A 79 -19.14 4.57 -3.61
C MET A 79 -20.00 3.91 -4.71
N ASN A 80 -19.95 4.44 -5.94
CA ASN A 80 -20.66 3.84 -7.07
C ASN A 80 -19.84 2.70 -7.67
N THR A 81 -19.86 1.55 -7.01
CA THR A 81 -19.05 0.39 -7.34
C THR A 81 -19.75 -0.51 -8.35
N GLN A 82 -18.95 -1.26 -9.12
CA GLN A 82 -19.46 -2.35 -9.94
C GLN A 82 -20.07 -3.42 -9.04
N ASP A 83 -21.33 -3.76 -9.28
CA ASP A 83 -22.03 -4.84 -8.57
C ASP A 83 -21.66 -6.20 -9.15
N TYR A 84 -21.12 -7.09 -8.30
CA TYR A 84 -20.76 -8.47 -8.64
C TYR A 84 -21.68 -9.50 -7.97
N ASN A 85 -22.81 -9.10 -7.39
CA ASN A 85 -23.70 -9.94 -6.56
C ASN A 85 -24.07 -11.31 -7.15
N SER A 86 -24.20 -11.44 -8.49
CA SER A 86 -24.47 -12.72 -9.13
C SER A 86 -23.26 -13.64 -9.23
N LEU A 87 -22.06 -13.12 -9.08
CA LEU A 87 -20.79 -13.84 -9.26
C LEU A 87 -19.99 -13.95 -7.95
N ALA A 88 -20.20 -13.03 -7.01
CA ALA A 88 -19.48 -12.97 -5.76
C ALA A 88 -20.40 -13.36 -4.57
N SER A 89 -19.87 -14.15 -3.66
CA SER A 89 -20.50 -14.42 -2.35
C SER A 89 -20.11 -13.40 -1.30
N PHE A 90 -19.11 -12.57 -1.59
CA PHE A 90 -18.64 -11.48 -0.75
C PHE A 90 -18.09 -10.38 -1.63
N GLN A 91 -18.47 -9.15 -1.35
CA GLN A 91 -17.92 -7.93 -1.92
C GLN A 91 -17.77 -6.91 -0.79
N HIS A 92 -16.59 -6.31 -0.70
CA HIS A 92 -16.27 -5.29 0.28
C HIS A 92 -15.51 -4.16 -0.38
N ASP A 93 -16.10 -2.98 -0.38
CA ASP A 93 -15.55 -1.75 -0.96
C ASP A 93 -15.16 -0.79 0.16
N PHE A 94 -13.94 -0.24 0.09
CA PHE A 94 -13.48 0.74 1.07
C PHE A 94 -12.53 1.76 0.47
N LEU A 95 -12.44 2.91 1.13
CA LEU A 95 -11.62 4.04 0.74
C LEU A 95 -10.32 4.04 1.54
N VAL A 96 -9.22 4.23 0.85
CA VAL A 96 -7.89 4.36 1.44
C VAL A 96 -7.15 5.55 0.83
N LYS A 97 -6.13 6.03 1.52
CA LYS A 97 -5.22 7.06 1.03
C LYS A 97 -3.77 6.57 1.06
N SER A 98 -2.93 7.18 0.23
CA SER A 98 -1.49 6.92 0.21
C SER A 98 -0.76 8.16 -0.27
N SER A 99 0.48 8.36 0.20
CA SER A 99 1.40 9.38 -0.32
C SER A 99 1.97 9.02 -1.70
N TRP A 100 1.75 7.79 -2.18
CA TRP A 100 2.18 7.33 -3.50
C TRP A 100 1.13 7.67 -4.56
N THR A 101 1.58 8.31 -5.64
CA THR A 101 0.71 8.63 -6.79
C THR A 101 0.31 7.38 -7.56
N TRP A 102 -0.87 7.42 -8.22
CA TRP A 102 -1.31 6.32 -9.09
C TRP A 102 -0.29 5.94 -10.15
N LYS A 103 0.43 6.94 -10.68
CA LYS A 103 1.52 6.72 -11.66
C LYS A 103 2.62 5.84 -11.05
N GLU A 104 3.02 6.08 -9.82
CA GLU A 104 4.04 5.30 -9.12
C GLU A 104 3.56 3.90 -8.80
N VAL A 105 2.32 3.76 -8.28
CA VAL A 105 1.68 2.46 -8.04
C VAL A 105 1.65 1.63 -9.33
N LYS A 106 1.25 2.22 -10.44
CA LYS A 106 1.23 1.57 -11.77
C LYS A 106 2.62 1.19 -12.23
N SER A 107 3.60 2.07 -12.07
CA SER A 107 4.98 1.79 -12.45
C SER A 107 5.53 0.57 -11.72
N ARG A 108 5.32 0.48 -10.41
CA ARG A 108 5.74 -0.68 -9.61
C ARG A 108 5.01 -1.97 -10.00
N SER A 109 3.74 -1.88 -10.36
CA SER A 109 2.94 -3.04 -10.74
C SER A 109 3.23 -3.58 -12.14
N ALA A 110 3.86 -2.79 -13.01
CA ALA A 110 4.02 -3.13 -14.43
C ALA A 110 4.77 -4.45 -14.66
N ASP A 111 5.86 -4.65 -13.92
CA ASP A 111 6.74 -5.82 -14.01
C ASP A 111 6.53 -6.82 -12.86
N ALA A 112 5.57 -6.56 -11.98
CA ALA A 112 5.29 -7.44 -10.86
C ALA A 112 4.56 -8.71 -11.32
N GLY A 113 5.14 -9.87 -10.99
CA GLY A 113 4.49 -11.18 -11.13
C GLY A 113 3.86 -11.65 -9.82
N LEU A 114 4.30 -11.07 -8.68
CA LEU A 114 3.83 -11.38 -7.35
C LEU A 114 3.62 -10.08 -6.55
N PHE A 115 2.52 -10.04 -5.82
CA PHE A 115 2.22 -9.04 -4.80
C PHE A 115 2.23 -9.70 -3.43
N HIS A 116 2.85 -9.05 -2.45
CA HIS A 116 2.72 -9.37 -1.04
C HIS A 116 1.86 -8.29 -0.39
N ILE A 117 0.72 -8.69 0.13
CA ILE A 117 -0.28 -7.78 0.70
C ILE A 117 -0.42 -8.13 2.17
N GLU A 118 -0.12 -7.19 3.05
CA GLU A 118 -0.31 -7.33 4.49
C GLU A 118 -1.40 -6.38 4.95
N MET A 119 -2.49 -6.91 5.49
CA MET A 119 -3.59 -6.12 6.06
C MET A 119 -3.53 -6.15 7.57
N PHE A 120 -3.53 -4.97 8.21
CA PHE A 120 -3.32 -4.81 9.64
C PHE A 120 -4.58 -4.31 10.34
N HIS A 121 -4.88 -4.91 11.50
CA HIS A 121 -5.91 -4.47 12.42
C HIS A 121 -5.22 -4.02 13.72
N ALA A 122 -5.28 -2.74 14.00
CA ALA A 122 -4.66 -2.12 15.15
C ALA A 122 -5.26 -2.62 16.48
N ALA A 123 -4.43 -2.68 17.50
CA ALA A 123 -4.93 -2.60 18.85
C ALA A 123 -5.48 -1.18 19.10
N ALA A 124 -6.52 -1.06 19.91
CA ALA A 124 -7.19 0.22 20.13
C ALA A 124 -6.20 1.32 20.56
N GLY A 125 -6.18 2.43 19.82
CA GLY A 125 -5.31 3.57 20.04
C GLY A 125 -3.91 3.47 19.42
N HIS A 126 -3.61 2.38 18.68
CA HIS A 126 -2.31 2.14 18.04
C HIS A 126 -2.33 2.24 16.51
N GLU A 127 -3.37 2.83 15.91
CA GLU A 127 -3.51 2.99 14.46
C GLU A 127 -2.35 3.76 13.84
N LYS A 128 -1.89 4.82 14.54
CA LYS A 128 -0.74 5.63 14.12
C LYS A 128 0.60 4.90 14.32
N ASP A 129 0.72 4.13 15.39
CA ASP A 129 1.96 3.40 15.71
C ASP A 129 2.24 2.32 14.66
N ILE A 130 1.20 1.65 14.14
CA ILE A 130 1.36 0.71 13.02
C ILE A 130 1.82 1.45 11.76
N LEU A 131 1.17 2.56 11.44
CA LEU A 131 1.52 3.33 10.25
C LEU A 131 2.97 3.81 10.31
N GLU A 132 3.42 4.32 11.46
CA GLU A 132 4.81 4.72 11.69
C GLU A 132 5.75 3.52 11.52
N GLN A 133 5.41 2.38 12.12
CA GLN A 133 6.22 1.16 12.02
C GLN A 133 6.34 0.67 10.56
N ARG A 134 5.29 0.79 9.71
CA ARG A 134 5.37 0.48 8.30
C ARG A 134 6.34 1.40 7.54
N PHE A 135 6.41 2.67 7.90
CA PHE A 135 7.41 3.58 7.33
C PHE A 135 8.83 3.27 7.83
N MET A 136 9.01 2.97 9.11
CA MET A 136 10.30 2.51 9.66
C MET A 136 10.80 1.26 8.91
N GLU A 137 9.92 0.29 8.63
CA GLU A 137 10.30 -0.92 7.90
C GLU A 137 10.65 -0.62 6.44
N ASN A 138 10.00 0.36 5.80
CA ASN A 138 10.39 0.83 4.48
C ASN A 138 11.79 1.48 4.46
N GLU A 139 12.16 2.24 5.49
CA GLU A 139 13.52 2.77 5.65
C GLU A 139 14.54 1.62 5.76
N TYR A 140 14.24 0.60 6.55
CA TYR A 140 15.07 -0.61 6.64
C TYR A 140 15.20 -1.32 5.29
N TYR A 141 14.11 -1.50 4.54
CA TYR A 141 14.14 -2.12 3.21
C TYR A 141 14.99 -1.31 2.23
N ASN A 142 14.80 0.00 2.18
CA ASN A 142 15.58 0.87 1.31
C ASN A 142 17.08 0.81 1.65
N ALA A 143 17.45 0.83 2.93
CA ALA A 143 18.83 0.75 3.39
C ALA A 143 19.48 -0.62 3.11
N THR A 144 18.68 -1.67 2.92
CA THR A 144 19.13 -3.04 2.62
C THR A 144 18.93 -3.44 1.17
N ASN A 145 18.74 -2.48 0.25
CA ASN A 145 18.54 -2.72 -1.19
C ASN A 145 17.29 -3.57 -1.51
N ARG A 146 16.30 -3.60 -0.63
CA ARG A 146 14.99 -4.19 -0.90
C ARG A 146 14.00 -3.13 -1.35
N PRO A 147 13.08 -3.45 -2.25
CA PRO A 147 12.01 -2.50 -2.57
C PRO A 147 11.10 -2.32 -1.36
N GLY A 148 10.91 -1.08 -0.92
CA GLY A 148 9.92 -0.76 0.11
C GLY A 148 8.50 -1.04 -0.38
N ASN A 149 7.57 -1.22 0.55
CA ASN A 149 6.15 -1.44 0.27
C ASN A 149 5.42 -0.11 0.04
N ILE A 150 4.37 -0.10 -0.76
CA ILE A 150 3.41 1.00 -0.77
C ILE A 150 2.49 0.82 0.44
N VAL A 151 2.34 1.88 1.22
CA VAL A 151 1.50 1.90 2.42
C VAL A 151 0.20 2.62 2.10
N PHE A 152 -0.93 2.00 2.45
CA PHE A 152 -2.27 2.54 2.32
C PHE A 152 -2.92 2.62 3.70
N GLU A 153 -3.43 3.80 4.06
CA GLU A 153 -4.18 4.04 5.29
C GLU A 153 -5.67 4.05 4.98
N THR A 154 -6.46 3.32 5.76
CA THR A 154 -7.92 3.29 5.57
C THR A 154 -8.54 4.61 6.02
N VAL A 155 -9.37 5.18 5.16
CA VAL A 155 -10.12 6.40 5.41
C VAL A 155 -11.54 6.06 5.87
N PHE A 156 -12.18 5.06 5.20
CA PHE A 156 -13.56 4.71 5.47
C PHE A 156 -13.92 3.33 4.91
N GLY A 157 -14.81 2.62 5.58
CA GLY A 157 -15.51 1.45 5.04
C GLY A 157 -14.89 0.10 5.37
N SER A 158 -13.82 0.04 6.16
CA SER A 158 -13.19 -1.23 6.57
C SER A 158 -12.76 -1.21 8.04
N ASP A 159 -12.62 -2.39 8.63
CA ASP A 159 -11.97 -2.62 9.92
C ASP A 159 -10.45 -2.89 9.79
N VAL A 160 -9.93 -2.92 8.55
CA VAL A 160 -8.49 -2.87 8.27
C VAL A 160 -8.03 -1.44 8.46
N ASP A 161 -7.09 -1.18 9.37
CA ASP A 161 -6.61 0.19 9.65
C ASP A 161 -5.64 0.69 8.59
N ASN A 162 -4.75 -0.18 8.16
CA ASN A 162 -3.85 0.06 7.03
C ASN A 162 -3.43 -1.24 6.38
N PHE A 163 -2.91 -1.17 5.16
CA PHE A 163 -2.29 -2.31 4.50
C PHE A 163 -1.09 -1.87 3.67
N THR A 164 -0.21 -2.83 3.40
CA THR A 164 0.94 -2.64 2.53
C THR A 164 0.87 -3.52 1.30
N VAL A 165 1.46 -3.05 0.21
CA VAL A 165 1.65 -3.84 -1.01
C VAL A 165 3.12 -3.83 -1.40
N GLY A 166 3.75 -4.99 -1.33
CA GLY A 166 5.07 -5.27 -1.89
C GLY A 166 4.96 -5.80 -3.32
N PHE A 167 5.90 -5.40 -4.17
CA PHE A 167 5.92 -5.73 -5.61
C PHE A 167 7.17 -6.55 -5.91
N TYR A 168 6.99 -7.78 -6.35
CA TYR A 168 8.07 -8.71 -6.64
C TYR A 168 7.92 -9.31 -8.03
N LYS A 169 9.04 -9.64 -8.66
CA LYS A 169 9.03 -10.31 -9.95
C LYS A 169 8.35 -11.69 -9.86
N ASP A 170 8.65 -12.44 -8.81
CA ASP A 170 8.18 -13.80 -8.56
C ASP A 170 8.41 -14.20 -7.09
N LEU A 171 8.00 -15.41 -6.73
CA LEU A 171 8.15 -15.95 -5.38
C LEU A 171 9.63 -16.09 -4.97
N LYS A 172 10.53 -16.36 -5.92
CA LYS A 172 11.96 -16.43 -5.62
C LYS A 172 12.50 -15.06 -5.20
N ALA A 173 12.14 -14.00 -5.94
CA ALA A 173 12.53 -12.63 -5.60
C ALA A 173 11.96 -12.19 -4.23
N PHE A 174 10.74 -12.63 -3.89
CA PHE A 174 10.15 -12.39 -2.58
C PHE A 174 10.92 -13.08 -1.44
N ALA A 175 11.31 -14.34 -1.64
CA ALA A 175 11.95 -15.17 -0.62
C ALA A 175 13.47 -14.99 -0.52
N THR A 176 14.08 -14.15 -1.38
CA THR A 176 15.54 -13.96 -1.40
C THR A 176 15.91 -12.67 -0.68
N ASP A 177 16.69 -12.79 0.38
CA ASP A 177 17.32 -11.64 1.02
C ASP A 177 18.49 -11.13 0.15
N PRO A 178 18.79 -9.83 0.17
CA PRO A 178 19.99 -9.28 -0.43
C PRO A 178 21.27 -9.90 0.14
N ASP A 179 22.27 -10.10 -0.70
CA ASP A 179 23.59 -10.60 -0.26
C ASP A 179 24.39 -9.45 0.37
N LEU A 180 24.11 -9.22 1.67
CA LEU A 180 24.72 -8.18 2.50
C LEU A 180 25.24 -8.81 3.80
N PRO A 181 26.33 -8.27 4.39
CA PRO A 181 26.79 -8.67 5.72
C PRO A 181 25.75 -8.41 6.80
N GLU A 182 25.71 -9.24 7.84
CA GLU A 182 24.74 -9.11 8.94
C GLU A 182 24.82 -7.75 9.63
N GLU A 183 26.01 -7.19 9.80
CA GLU A 183 26.21 -5.86 10.39
C GLU A 183 25.54 -4.74 9.60
N VAL A 184 25.34 -4.90 8.27
CA VAL A 184 24.61 -3.93 7.43
C VAL A 184 23.13 -4.00 7.74
N PHE A 185 22.57 -5.20 7.90
CA PHE A 185 21.17 -5.39 8.29
C PHE A 185 20.90 -4.85 9.69
N GLU A 186 21.78 -5.14 10.66
CA GLU A 186 21.64 -4.63 12.05
C GLU A 186 21.72 -3.10 12.08
N LYS A 187 22.69 -2.52 11.36
CA LYS A 187 22.80 -1.06 11.26
C LYS A 187 21.56 -0.44 10.61
N ALA A 188 21.07 -1.01 9.52
CA ALA A 188 19.87 -0.52 8.84
C ALA A 188 18.64 -0.56 9.75
N ALA A 189 18.48 -1.62 10.56
CA ALA A 189 17.38 -1.74 11.50
C ALA A 189 17.47 -0.67 12.60
N THR A 190 18.65 -0.45 13.17
CA THR A 190 18.85 0.57 14.21
C THR A 190 18.70 1.99 13.67
N ASP A 191 19.20 2.27 12.47
CA ASP A 191 19.03 3.57 11.82
C ASP A 191 17.55 3.86 11.51
N ALA A 192 16.75 2.81 11.19
CA ALA A 192 15.32 2.92 10.97
C ALA A 192 14.49 3.06 12.27
N GLY A 193 15.12 2.96 13.46
CA GLY A 193 14.49 3.16 14.77
C GLY A 193 14.13 1.88 15.51
N PHE A 194 14.46 0.68 14.99
CA PHE A 194 14.32 -0.59 15.71
C PHE A 194 15.48 -0.82 16.67
N SER A 195 15.27 -1.62 17.72
CA SER A 195 16.37 -1.97 18.66
C SER A 195 17.37 -2.97 18.07
N SER A 196 16.96 -3.75 17.07
CA SER A 196 17.77 -4.70 16.30
C SER A 196 16.99 -5.19 15.07
N ARG A 197 17.66 -5.89 14.13
CA ARG A 197 16.99 -6.59 13.03
C ARG A 197 15.92 -7.57 13.53
N SER A 198 16.22 -8.31 14.56
CA SER A 198 15.29 -9.30 15.13
C SER A 198 14.07 -8.66 15.82
N ASP A 199 14.15 -7.39 16.22
CA ASP A 199 13.03 -6.67 16.86
C ASP A 199 11.95 -6.22 15.88
N ILE A 200 12.22 -6.13 14.58
CA ILE A 200 11.30 -5.57 13.58
C ILE A 200 9.90 -6.17 13.70
N GLY A 201 9.80 -7.51 13.64
CA GLY A 201 8.52 -8.20 13.76
C GLY A 201 7.91 -8.14 15.18
N PHE A 202 8.75 -8.15 16.24
CA PHE A 202 8.27 -8.00 17.61
C PHE A 202 7.77 -6.59 17.89
N HIS A 203 8.40 -5.58 17.30
CA HIS A 203 7.94 -4.19 17.38
C HIS A 203 6.53 -4.04 16.83
N LEU A 204 6.27 -4.55 15.63
CA LEU A 204 4.94 -4.58 15.02
C LEU A 204 3.90 -5.24 15.93
N ARG A 205 4.25 -6.40 16.54
CA ARG A 205 3.33 -7.18 17.39
C ARG A 205 2.84 -6.44 18.63
N ARG A 206 3.45 -5.34 19.01
CA ARG A 206 2.99 -4.49 20.12
C ARG A 206 1.72 -3.70 19.79
N PHE A 207 1.45 -3.48 18.52
CA PHE A 207 0.44 -2.53 18.05
C PHE A 207 -0.75 -3.18 17.34
N ILE A 208 -0.68 -4.48 17.02
CA ILE A 208 -1.71 -5.16 16.24
C ILE A 208 -2.48 -6.19 17.06
N ASN A 209 -3.80 -6.28 16.80
CA ASN A 209 -4.63 -7.40 17.22
C ASN A 209 -4.45 -8.61 16.29
N ARG A 210 -4.39 -8.34 14.99
CA ARG A 210 -4.20 -9.35 13.95
C ARG A 210 -3.65 -8.72 12.67
N HIS A 211 -3.10 -9.55 11.80
CA HIS A 211 -2.82 -9.18 10.42
C HIS A 211 -3.00 -10.40 9.51
N PHE A 212 -3.16 -10.14 8.24
CA PHE A 212 -3.26 -11.15 7.21
C PHE A 212 -2.18 -10.92 6.17
N ASP A 213 -1.39 -11.97 5.91
CA ASP A 213 -0.40 -12.00 4.83
C ASP A 213 -0.99 -12.71 3.64
N THR A 214 -1.01 -12.04 2.50
CA THR A 214 -1.56 -12.59 1.26
C THR A 214 -0.55 -12.50 0.14
N LEU A 215 -0.32 -13.62 -0.53
CA LEU A 215 0.38 -13.65 -1.81
C LEU A 215 -0.64 -13.63 -2.93
N ALA A 216 -0.45 -12.72 -3.88
CA ALA A 216 -1.36 -12.57 -5.01
C ALA A 216 -0.58 -12.42 -6.33
N SER A 217 -1.20 -12.84 -7.43
CA SER A 217 -0.68 -12.66 -8.78
C SER A 217 -1.52 -11.64 -9.57
N GLN A 218 -0.90 -10.97 -10.53
CA GLN A 218 -1.63 -10.02 -11.37
C GLN A 218 -2.60 -10.73 -12.32
N VAL A 219 -3.85 -10.28 -12.37
CA VAL A 219 -4.82 -10.67 -13.41
C VAL A 219 -4.52 -9.84 -14.66
N LYS A 220 -4.08 -10.52 -15.73
CA LYS A 220 -3.75 -9.95 -17.03
C LYS A 220 -4.89 -10.07 -18.02
#